data_0590313f996b14136fde23210592930e
#
_entry.id   0590313f996b14136fde23210592930e
#
_cell.length_a   1.000
_cell.length_b   1.000
_cell.length_c   1.000
_cell.angle_alpha   90.00
_cell.angle_beta   90.00
_cell.angle_gamma   90.00
#
_symmetry.space_group_name_H-M   'P 1'
#
loop_
_entity.id
_entity.type
_entity.pdbx_description
1 polymer ?
#
loop_
_entity_poly.entity_id
_entity_poly.type
_entity_poly.pdbx_seq_one_letter_code
_entity_poly.pdbx_strand_id
1 'polypeptide(L)'
;RDVLGSRGLGDVYKRQASKKLDPVSARQLYSAVGQAKLINRYYELFREHGMTCGQVLTTKENFGSRTHYLNQKHCMEVMLENKVIPIVNENDTISVTELMFTDNDELSGLIATMMGMDVLIILSNIDGIYNGNPSDPSSTVIREIDGSKEDLSEYVQTSKSSFGRGGMLTKCSIAQKVADEGITVIIANGKKDNILVDLLAKDSRTVCTRFIPSNKPVSSVK
;
A
#
# COMPACT_ATOMS: atom_id res chain seq x y z
N ARG A 1 10.30 -1.34 17.80
CA ARG A 1 8.98 -0.64 17.68
C ARG A 1 8.26 -1.31 16.55
N ASP A 2 7.26 -2.09 16.92
CA ASP A 2 6.54 -2.95 15.99
C ASP A 2 5.72 -2.10 15.02
N VAL A 3 5.91 -2.36 13.74
CA VAL A 3 5.04 -1.82 12.70
C VAL A 3 3.64 -2.34 12.98
N LEU A 4 2.72 -1.44 13.31
CA LEU A 4 1.31 -1.72 13.60
C LEU A 4 0.56 -2.05 12.30
N GLY A 5 1.01 -3.07 11.59
CA GLY A 5 0.21 -3.70 10.54
C GLY A 5 -0.68 -4.79 11.14
N SER A 6 -1.73 -5.20 10.43
CA SER A 6 -2.62 -6.29 10.83
C SER A 6 -1.85 -7.57 11.21
N ARG A 7 -0.69 -7.81 10.59
CA ARG A 7 0.22 -8.92 10.90
C ARG A 7 0.86 -8.80 12.29
N GLY A 8 1.28 -7.61 12.72
CA GLY A 8 1.90 -7.38 14.04
C GLY A 8 0.93 -7.56 15.21
N LEU A 9 -0.34 -7.17 15.03
CA LEU A 9 -1.38 -7.38 16.05
C LEU A 9 -1.79 -8.85 16.19
N GLY A 10 -1.70 -9.63 15.10
CA GLY A 10 -1.90 -11.08 15.13
C GLY A 10 -0.80 -11.82 15.90
N ASP A 11 0.45 -11.34 15.86
CA ASP A 11 1.58 -11.97 16.55
C ASP A 11 1.47 -11.90 18.08
N VAL A 12 0.80 -10.89 18.62
CA VAL A 12 0.49 -10.83 20.07
C VAL A 12 -0.43 -11.99 20.49
N TYR A 13 -1.36 -12.38 19.61
CA TYR A 13 -2.29 -13.48 19.88
C TYR A 13 -1.68 -14.87 19.70
N LYS A 14 -0.63 -15.02 18.87
CA LYS A 14 0.13 -16.28 18.73
C LYS A 14 0.67 -16.79 20.07
N ARG A 15 1.02 -15.89 20.99
CA ARG A 15 1.55 -16.24 22.31
C ARG A 15 0.48 -16.78 23.26
N GLN A 16 -0.81 -16.60 22.95
CA GLN A 16 -1.94 -16.99 23.80
C GLN A 16 -2.71 -18.21 23.28
N ALA A 17 -2.48 -18.61 22.03
CA ALA A 17 -3.16 -19.76 21.43
C ALA A 17 -2.64 -21.08 22.03
N SER A 18 -3.49 -21.78 22.77
CA SER A 18 -3.17 -23.03 23.44
C SER A 18 -3.10 -24.26 22.53
N LYS A 19 -3.46 -24.14 21.25
CA LYS A 19 -3.45 -25.21 20.25
C LYS A 19 -2.59 -24.84 19.06
N LYS A 20 -1.83 -25.82 18.56
CA LYS A 20 -1.06 -25.70 17.31
C LYS A 20 -2.07 -25.72 16.16
N LEU A 21 -2.37 -24.54 15.60
CA LEU A 21 -3.24 -24.39 14.44
C LEU A 21 -2.45 -24.63 13.15
N ASP A 22 -3.12 -25.16 12.13
CA ASP A 22 -2.57 -25.14 10.77
C ASP A 22 -2.39 -23.67 10.26
N PRO A 23 -1.52 -23.44 9.27
CA PRO A 23 -1.21 -22.07 8.82
C PRO A 23 -2.42 -21.26 8.35
N VAL A 24 -3.41 -21.89 7.72
CA VAL A 24 -4.61 -21.21 7.21
C VAL A 24 -5.51 -20.79 8.38
N SER A 25 -5.85 -21.73 9.27
CA SER A 25 -6.66 -21.44 10.44
C SER A 25 -6.01 -20.40 11.36
N ALA A 26 -4.68 -20.48 11.54
CA ALA A 26 -3.93 -19.50 12.30
C ALA A 26 -4.04 -18.10 11.70
N ARG A 27 -3.89 -18.00 10.37
CA ARG A 27 -4.03 -16.74 9.64
C ARG A 27 -5.43 -16.16 9.79
N GLN A 28 -6.47 -16.96 9.54
CA GLN A 28 -7.86 -16.52 9.66
C GLN A 28 -8.16 -16.00 11.08
N LEU A 29 -7.78 -16.74 12.12
CA LEU A 29 -7.98 -16.34 13.50
C LEU A 29 -7.25 -15.03 13.84
N TYR A 30 -5.96 -14.94 13.49
CA TYR A 30 -5.17 -13.74 13.80
C TYR A 30 -5.62 -12.52 13.01
N SER A 31 -6.07 -12.69 11.78
CA SER A 31 -6.61 -11.61 10.97
C SER A 31 -7.95 -11.12 11.52
N ALA A 32 -8.86 -12.01 11.91
CA ALA A 32 -10.14 -11.64 12.50
C ALA A 32 -9.95 -10.76 13.76
N VAL A 33 -9.04 -11.15 14.65
CA VAL A 33 -8.74 -10.37 15.86
C VAL A 33 -7.93 -9.12 15.54
N GLY A 34 -6.95 -9.24 14.66
CA GLY A 34 -6.04 -8.14 14.30
C GLY A 34 -6.73 -7.00 13.58
N GLN A 35 -7.67 -7.30 12.69
CA GLN A 35 -8.45 -6.29 11.95
C GLN A 35 -9.29 -5.41 12.88
N ALA A 36 -9.95 -6.00 13.87
CA ALA A 36 -10.72 -5.24 14.87
C ALA A 36 -9.83 -4.26 15.65
N LYS A 37 -8.65 -4.70 16.06
CA LYS A 37 -7.69 -3.85 16.77
C LYS A 37 -7.13 -2.75 15.87
N LEU A 38 -6.83 -3.07 14.61
CA LEU A 38 -6.29 -2.13 13.65
C LEU A 38 -7.28 -0.99 13.38
N ILE A 39 -8.54 -1.31 13.06
CA ILE A 39 -9.55 -0.28 12.77
C ILE A 39 -9.86 0.57 14.02
N ASN A 40 -9.91 -0.03 15.20
CA ASN A 40 -10.08 0.72 16.44
C ASN A 40 -8.94 1.72 16.66
N ARG A 41 -7.69 1.35 16.33
CA ARG A 41 -6.54 2.26 16.45
C ARG A 41 -6.65 3.45 15.51
N TYR A 42 -7.06 3.24 14.25
CA TYR A 42 -7.34 4.35 13.33
C TYR A 42 -8.48 5.23 13.84
N TYR A 43 -9.55 4.62 14.32
CA TYR A 43 -10.69 5.35 14.88
C TYR A 43 -10.28 6.25 16.06
N GLU A 44 -9.50 5.75 17.01
CA GLU A 44 -8.97 6.52 18.14
C GLU A 44 -8.17 7.73 17.66
N LEU A 45 -7.19 7.51 16.76
CA LEU A 45 -6.31 8.56 16.26
C LEU A 45 -7.07 9.64 15.49
N PHE A 46 -8.01 9.26 14.62
CA PHE A 46 -8.77 10.22 13.81
C PHE A 46 -9.81 10.97 14.60
N ARG A 47 -10.40 10.34 15.61
CA ARG A 47 -11.38 10.99 16.50
C ARG A 47 -10.80 12.20 17.22
N GLU A 48 -9.54 12.16 17.63
CA GLU A 48 -8.87 13.29 18.28
C GLU A 48 -8.82 14.54 17.39
N HIS A 49 -8.90 14.35 16.08
CA HIS A 49 -8.93 15.42 15.07
C HIS A 49 -10.33 15.67 14.48
N GLY A 50 -11.38 15.11 15.06
CA GLY A 50 -12.75 15.26 14.56
C GLY A 50 -13.00 14.58 13.21
N MET A 51 -12.13 13.63 12.82
CA MET A 51 -12.26 12.90 11.55
C MET A 51 -12.90 11.52 11.78
N THR A 52 -13.75 11.13 10.84
CA THR A 52 -14.39 9.81 10.85
C THR A 52 -13.71 8.90 9.82
N CYS A 53 -13.48 7.65 10.18
CA CYS A 53 -13.02 6.63 9.24
C CYS A 53 -13.95 5.40 9.26
N GLY A 54 -13.91 4.62 8.19
CA GLY A 54 -14.68 3.39 8.08
C GLY A 54 -13.84 2.29 7.43
N GLN A 55 -14.06 1.04 7.83
CA GLN A 55 -13.35 -0.11 7.31
C GLN A 55 -13.97 -0.60 6.00
N VAL A 56 -13.11 -0.88 5.01
CA VAL A 56 -13.45 -1.57 3.78
C VAL A 56 -12.56 -2.80 3.66
N LEU A 57 -13.14 -3.99 3.71
CA LEU A 57 -12.42 -5.25 3.51
C LEU A 57 -12.70 -5.79 2.12
N THR A 58 -11.65 -6.15 1.40
CA THR A 58 -11.74 -6.62 0.02
C THR A 58 -10.93 -7.88 -0.21
N THR A 59 -11.24 -8.59 -1.29
CA THR A 59 -10.47 -9.73 -1.79
C THR A 59 -10.08 -9.48 -3.24
N LYS A 60 -9.11 -10.22 -3.75
CA LYS A 60 -8.69 -10.13 -5.15
C LYS A 60 -9.85 -10.43 -6.12
N GLU A 61 -10.75 -11.33 -5.74
CA GLU A 61 -11.96 -11.66 -6.53
C GLU A 61 -12.87 -10.45 -6.74
N ASN A 62 -12.93 -9.53 -5.76
CA ASN A 62 -13.77 -8.34 -5.87
C ASN A 62 -13.34 -7.44 -7.04
N PHE A 63 -12.08 -7.46 -7.42
CA PHE A 63 -11.57 -6.72 -8.59
C PHE A 63 -11.81 -7.45 -9.92
N GLY A 64 -11.97 -8.78 -9.90
CA GLY A 64 -12.29 -9.58 -11.08
C GLY A 64 -13.78 -9.56 -11.47
N SER A 65 -14.67 -9.22 -10.54
CA SER A 65 -16.11 -9.15 -10.77
C SER A 65 -16.56 -7.70 -10.99
N ARG A 66 -17.10 -7.38 -12.17
CA ARG A 66 -17.59 -6.03 -12.48
C ARG A 66 -18.59 -5.51 -11.45
N THR A 67 -19.52 -6.36 -11.00
CA THR A 67 -20.53 -5.97 -10.00
C THR A 67 -19.90 -5.62 -8.66
N HIS A 68 -18.99 -6.48 -8.18
CA HIS A 68 -18.29 -6.24 -6.91
C HIS A 68 -17.39 -5.01 -7.00
N TYR A 69 -16.66 -4.86 -8.11
CA TYR A 69 -15.81 -3.70 -8.38
C TYR A 69 -16.61 -2.39 -8.30
N LEU A 70 -17.73 -2.30 -9.01
CA LEU A 70 -18.58 -1.10 -9.01
C LEU A 70 -19.22 -0.83 -7.65
N ASN A 71 -19.69 -1.86 -6.94
CA ASN A 71 -20.24 -1.71 -5.60
C ASN A 71 -19.19 -1.23 -4.59
N GLN A 72 -17.97 -1.75 -4.66
CA GLN A 72 -16.87 -1.33 -3.80
C GLN A 72 -16.45 0.11 -4.10
N LYS A 73 -16.34 0.47 -5.39
CA LYS A 73 -16.06 1.84 -5.81
C LYS A 73 -17.11 2.79 -5.27
N HIS A 74 -18.37 2.51 -5.53
CA HIS A 74 -19.50 3.33 -5.07
C HIS A 74 -19.52 3.49 -3.54
N CYS A 75 -19.28 2.39 -2.79
CA CYS A 75 -19.20 2.46 -1.33
C CYS A 75 -18.15 3.47 -0.87
N MET A 76 -16.93 3.42 -1.45
CA MET A 76 -15.88 4.36 -1.08
C MET A 76 -16.16 5.80 -1.54
N GLU A 77 -16.78 5.99 -2.70
CA GLU A 77 -17.24 7.31 -3.17
C GLU A 77 -18.22 7.92 -2.17
N VAL A 78 -19.24 7.17 -1.75
CA VAL A 78 -20.23 7.60 -0.74
C VAL A 78 -19.55 7.91 0.60
N MET A 79 -18.57 7.11 1.04
CA MET A 79 -17.80 7.40 2.25
C MET A 79 -17.10 8.75 2.14
N LEU A 80 -16.36 8.99 1.06
CA LEU A 80 -15.62 10.23 0.84
C LEU A 80 -16.53 11.46 0.74
N GLU A 81 -17.65 11.35 0.03
CA GLU A 81 -18.69 12.41 -0.07
C GLU A 81 -19.22 12.79 1.31
N ASN A 82 -19.34 11.82 2.23
CA ASN A 82 -19.77 12.03 3.61
C ASN A 82 -18.59 12.32 4.58
N LYS A 83 -17.41 12.65 4.06
CA LYS A 83 -16.21 12.97 4.86
C LYS A 83 -15.75 11.81 5.76
N VAL A 84 -16.02 10.58 5.36
CA VAL A 84 -15.53 9.37 6.01
C VAL A 84 -14.32 8.85 5.25
N ILE A 85 -13.19 8.68 5.95
CA ILE A 85 -11.94 8.17 5.35
C ILE A 85 -12.00 6.65 5.24
N PRO A 86 -11.96 6.06 4.02
CA PRO A 86 -11.93 4.60 3.88
C PRO A 86 -10.58 4.04 4.33
N ILE A 87 -10.60 3.09 5.25
CA ILE A 87 -9.44 2.29 5.65
C ILE A 87 -9.59 0.93 5.00
N VAL A 88 -8.87 0.74 3.90
CA VAL A 88 -8.96 -0.47 3.08
C VAL A 88 -7.92 -1.50 3.52
N ASN A 89 -8.32 -2.76 3.61
CA ASN A 89 -7.40 -3.86 3.86
C ASN A 89 -7.91 -5.13 3.18
N GLU A 90 -7.03 -6.13 2.99
CA GLU A 90 -7.43 -7.45 2.53
C GLU A 90 -8.32 -8.14 3.57
N ASN A 91 -9.34 -8.86 3.10
CA ASN A 91 -10.16 -9.73 3.93
C ASN A 91 -9.48 -11.09 4.12
N ASP A 92 -8.43 -11.11 4.91
CA ASP A 92 -7.63 -12.31 5.23
C ASP A 92 -8.44 -13.42 5.94
N THR A 93 -9.67 -13.14 6.38
CA THR A 93 -10.51 -14.15 7.02
C THR A 93 -11.14 -15.11 6.01
N ILE A 94 -11.35 -14.64 4.78
CA ILE A 94 -11.94 -15.43 3.69
C ILE A 94 -10.98 -15.59 2.50
N SER A 95 -9.98 -14.71 2.37
CA SER A 95 -8.95 -14.79 1.34
C SER A 95 -7.90 -15.83 1.76
N VAL A 96 -7.94 -17.02 1.17
CA VAL A 96 -7.02 -18.11 1.47
C VAL A 96 -6.28 -18.55 0.20
N THR A 97 -4.97 -18.73 0.33
CA THR A 97 -4.04 -19.28 -0.66
C THR A 97 -3.92 -18.51 -1.99
N GLU A 98 -4.58 -18.96 -3.06
CA GLU A 98 -4.33 -18.50 -4.44
C GLU A 98 -5.02 -17.18 -4.80
N LEU A 99 -5.99 -16.75 -3.99
CA LEU A 99 -6.83 -15.55 -4.21
C LEU A 99 -6.37 -14.34 -3.39
N MET A 100 -5.17 -14.41 -2.85
CA MET A 100 -4.61 -13.35 -2.03
C MET A 100 -3.89 -12.31 -2.89
N PHE A 101 -3.89 -11.08 -2.40
CA PHE A 101 -2.93 -10.09 -2.88
C PHE A 101 -1.51 -10.51 -2.48
N THR A 102 -0.54 -10.19 -3.31
CA THR A 102 0.88 -10.44 -3.01
C THR A 102 1.30 -9.66 -1.76
N ASP A 103 0.82 -8.43 -1.67
CA ASP A 103 0.99 -7.52 -0.54
C ASP A 103 -0.01 -6.35 -0.63
N ASN A 104 0.01 -5.47 0.37
CA ASN A 104 -0.82 -4.27 0.39
C ASN A 104 -0.41 -3.21 -0.66
N ASP A 105 0.77 -3.32 -1.26
CA ASP A 105 1.17 -2.42 -2.35
C ASP A 105 0.35 -2.74 -3.60
N GLU A 106 0.14 -4.03 -3.93
CA GLU A 106 -0.76 -4.44 -5.02
C GLU A 106 -2.19 -3.93 -4.79
N LEU A 107 -2.71 -4.12 -3.59
CA LEU A 107 -4.03 -3.62 -3.22
C LEU A 107 -4.12 -2.10 -3.35
N SER A 108 -3.12 -1.35 -2.88
CA SER A 108 -3.12 0.11 -2.95
C SER A 108 -3.13 0.63 -4.38
N GLY A 109 -2.38 -0.03 -5.28
CA GLY A 109 -2.38 0.29 -6.71
C GLY A 109 -3.75 0.08 -7.35
N LEU A 110 -4.40 -1.05 -7.08
CA LEU A 110 -5.74 -1.34 -7.59
C LEU A 110 -6.79 -0.34 -7.08
N ILE A 111 -6.72 0.04 -5.81
CA ILE A 111 -7.61 1.06 -5.23
C ILE A 111 -7.36 2.43 -5.86
N ALA A 112 -6.10 2.84 -6.02
CA ALA A 112 -5.75 4.12 -6.63
C ALA A 112 -6.31 4.23 -8.07
N THR A 113 -6.14 3.17 -8.87
CA THR A 113 -6.69 3.11 -10.23
C THR A 113 -8.21 3.07 -10.22
N MET A 114 -8.83 2.25 -9.37
CA MET A 114 -10.30 2.14 -9.28
C MET A 114 -10.97 3.46 -8.92
N MET A 115 -10.36 4.21 -8.01
CA MET A 115 -10.90 5.49 -7.53
C MET A 115 -10.46 6.69 -8.39
N GLY A 116 -9.56 6.50 -9.37
CA GLY A 116 -9.03 7.57 -10.21
C GLY A 116 -8.30 8.64 -9.40
N MET A 117 -7.40 8.21 -8.50
CA MET A 117 -6.65 9.11 -7.64
C MET A 117 -5.59 9.91 -8.43
N ASP A 118 -5.28 11.11 -7.99
CA ASP A 118 -4.21 11.93 -8.57
C ASP A 118 -2.82 11.44 -8.14
N VAL A 119 -2.72 10.92 -6.91
CA VAL A 119 -1.46 10.51 -6.29
C VAL A 119 -1.64 9.25 -5.46
N LEU A 120 -0.72 8.30 -5.59
CA LEU A 120 -0.52 7.17 -4.69
C LEU A 120 0.77 7.36 -3.90
N ILE A 121 0.72 7.36 -2.58
CA ILE A 121 1.90 7.43 -1.72
C ILE A 121 2.11 6.07 -1.05
N ILE A 122 3.21 5.41 -1.38
CA ILE A 122 3.64 4.16 -0.76
C ILE A 122 4.67 4.47 0.33
N LEU A 123 4.26 4.30 1.58
CA LEU A 123 5.14 4.47 2.72
C LEU A 123 5.94 3.18 2.98
N SER A 124 7.24 3.28 2.91
CA SER A 124 8.20 2.20 3.11
C SER A 124 9.08 2.45 4.34
N ASN A 125 10.02 1.55 4.60
CA ASN A 125 11.03 1.70 5.65
C ASN A 125 12.35 2.31 5.14
N ILE A 126 12.41 2.71 3.87
CA ILE A 126 13.53 3.39 3.21
C ILE A 126 13.06 4.65 2.50
N ASP A 127 13.99 5.55 2.21
CA ASP A 127 13.68 6.89 1.68
C ASP A 127 13.13 6.89 0.24
N GLY A 128 13.28 5.81 -0.49
CA GLY A 128 12.88 5.66 -1.88
C GLY A 128 13.64 4.52 -2.55
N ILE A 129 13.70 4.54 -3.87
CA ILE A 129 14.47 3.59 -4.66
C ILE A 129 15.90 4.12 -4.80
N TYR A 130 16.88 3.28 -4.51
CA TYR A 130 18.30 3.63 -4.61
C TYR A 130 18.90 3.13 -5.92
N ASN A 131 19.89 3.85 -6.41
CA ASN A 131 20.70 3.45 -7.58
C ASN A 131 21.71 2.34 -7.27
N GLY A 132 21.72 1.82 -6.04
CA GLY A 132 22.62 0.77 -5.56
C GLY A 132 22.13 0.19 -4.24
N ASN A 133 23.02 -0.45 -3.49
CA ASN A 133 22.70 -0.96 -2.15
C ASN A 133 22.50 0.22 -1.17
N PRO A 134 21.33 0.36 -0.52
CA PRO A 134 21.08 1.44 0.44
C PRO A 134 22.07 1.50 1.62
N SER A 135 22.77 0.39 1.91
CA SER A 135 23.83 0.34 2.94
C SER A 135 25.17 0.87 2.44
N ASP A 136 25.31 1.13 1.14
CA ASP A 136 26.51 1.71 0.56
C ASP A 136 26.42 3.24 0.62
N PRO A 137 27.40 3.94 1.25
CA PRO A 137 27.41 5.39 1.33
C PRO A 137 27.46 6.11 -0.03
N SER A 138 27.88 5.43 -1.09
CA SER A 138 27.87 5.97 -2.46
C SER A 138 26.50 5.89 -3.14
N SER A 139 25.59 5.10 -2.60
CA SER A 139 24.25 4.96 -3.16
C SER A 139 23.37 6.15 -2.81
N THR A 140 22.64 6.63 -3.80
CA THR A 140 21.72 7.77 -3.67
C THR A 140 20.30 7.37 -4.06
N VAL A 141 19.31 8.06 -3.50
CA VAL A 141 17.90 7.87 -3.87
C VAL A 141 17.66 8.46 -5.26
N ILE A 142 17.10 7.65 -6.15
CA ILE A 142 16.60 8.09 -7.46
C ILE A 142 15.36 8.94 -7.21
N ARG A 143 15.43 10.22 -7.57
CA ARG A 143 14.38 11.19 -7.25
C ARG A 143 13.16 11.06 -8.14
N GLU A 144 13.36 10.78 -9.41
CA GLU A 144 12.31 10.66 -10.42
C GLU A 144 12.57 9.46 -11.32
N ILE A 145 11.52 8.74 -11.68
CA ILE A 145 11.53 7.62 -12.61
C ILE A 145 10.45 7.89 -13.66
N ASP A 146 10.86 7.96 -14.93
CA ASP A 146 9.96 8.01 -16.08
C ASP A 146 9.93 6.62 -16.72
N GLY A 147 8.94 5.81 -16.35
CA GLY A 147 8.84 4.44 -16.80
C GLY A 147 8.65 4.25 -18.29
N SER A 148 8.36 5.33 -19.04
CA SER A 148 8.30 5.28 -20.51
C SER A 148 9.68 5.26 -21.16
N LYS A 149 10.74 5.62 -20.40
CA LYS A 149 12.11 5.84 -20.90
C LYS A 149 13.15 4.95 -20.25
N GLU A 150 12.86 4.35 -19.12
CA GLU A 150 13.85 3.64 -18.31
C GLU A 150 13.53 2.15 -18.20
N ASP A 151 14.55 1.30 -18.38
CA ASP A 151 14.47 -0.11 -18.07
C ASP A 151 14.63 -0.30 -16.55
N LEU A 152 13.50 -0.50 -15.87
CA LEU A 152 13.48 -0.74 -14.42
C LEU A 152 14.26 -1.99 -13.99
N SER A 153 14.65 -2.85 -14.93
CA SER A 153 15.38 -4.09 -14.64
C SER A 153 16.76 -3.81 -14.02
N GLU A 154 17.40 -2.68 -14.37
CA GLU A 154 18.69 -2.29 -13.79
C GLU A 154 18.56 -1.92 -12.32
N TYR A 155 17.53 -1.15 -11.94
CA TYR A 155 17.28 -0.74 -10.55
C TYR A 155 16.87 -1.92 -9.68
N VAL A 156 16.22 -2.89 -10.30
CA VAL A 156 15.71 -4.11 -9.70
C VAL A 156 16.82 -5.12 -9.41
N GLN A 157 17.82 -5.26 -10.28
CA GLN A 157 18.93 -6.19 -10.10
C GLN A 157 19.85 -5.77 -8.95
N THR A 158 20.06 -4.48 -8.77
CA THR A 158 20.90 -3.92 -7.70
C THR A 158 20.26 -4.11 -6.32
N SER A 159 18.93 -4.12 -6.23
CA SER A 159 18.20 -4.28 -4.95
C SER A 159 17.99 -5.73 -4.53
N LYS A 160 18.22 -6.72 -5.41
CA LYS A 160 18.06 -8.16 -5.09
C LYS A 160 19.00 -8.68 -4.01
N SER A 161 20.12 -8.02 -3.77
CA SER A 161 21.15 -8.49 -2.84
C SER A 161 20.96 -8.08 -1.38
N SER A 162 20.17 -7.03 -1.09
CA SER A 162 20.16 -6.40 0.24
C SER A 162 18.84 -6.36 0.99
N PHE A 163 17.70 -6.48 0.31
CA PHE A 163 16.39 -6.51 0.95
C PHE A 163 15.63 -7.76 0.50
N GLY A 164 15.18 -8.57 1.45
CA GLY A 164 14.53 -9.86 1.27
C GLY A 164 13.67 -9.98 -0.02
N ARG A 165 13.77 -11.13 -0.66
CA ARG A 165 13.20 -11.44 -1.97
C ARG A 165 11.78 -10.91 -2.13
N GLY A 166 11.59 -9.88 -2.95
CA GLY A 166 10.27 -9.47 -3.47
C GLY A 166 9.83 -8.05 -3.14
N GLY A 167 10.03 -7.53 -1.94
CA GLY A 167 9.37 -6.31 -1.49
C GLY A 167 9.64 -5.04 -2.34
N MET A 168 10.88 -4.74 -2.71
CA MET A 168 11.18 -3.54 -3.52
C MET A 168 10.81 -3.74 -4.99
N LEU A 169 11.02 -4.94 -5.54
CA LEU A 169 10.62 -5.31 -6.89
C LEU A 169 9.13 -5.14 -7.10
N THR A 170 8.35 -5.64 -6.15
CA THR A 170 6.89 -5.54 -6.18
C THR A 170 6.47 -4.08 -6.12
N LYS A 171 7.05 -3.27 -5.23
CA LYS A 171 6.78 -1.83 -5.14
C LYS A 171 7.06 -1.09 -6.44
N CYS A 172 8.22 -1.32 -7.06
CA CYS A 172 8.57 -0.71 -8.33
C CYS A 172 7.62 -1.11 -9.45
N SER A 173 7.30 -2.40 -9.55
CA SER A 173 6.37 -2.92 -10.56
C SER A 173 4.96 -2.35 -10.41
N ILE A 174 4.46 -2.24 -9.19
CA ILE A 174 3.16 -1.64 -8.91
C ILE A 174 3.18 -0.14 -9.17
N ALA A 175 4.20 0.55 -8.69
CA ALA A 175 4.36 2.00 -8.91
C ALA A 175 4.38 2.32 -10.41
N GLN A 176 5.10 1.53 -11.21
CA GLN A 176 5.12 1.69 -12.66
C GLN A 176 3.75 1.47 -13.30
N LYS A 177 3.08 0.37 -12.97
CA LYS A 177 1.73 0.09 -13.51
C LYS A 177 0.74 1.19 -13.21
N VAL A 178 0.77 1.73 -11.99
CA VAL A 178 -0.11 2.83 -11.58
C VAL A 178 0.27 4.14 -12.26
N ALA A 179 1.56 4.41 -12.46
CA ALA A 179 2.03 5.56 -13.21
C ALA A 179 1.63 5.49 -14.70
N ASP A 180 1.63 4.28 -15.29
CA ASP A 180 1.17 4.05 -16.66
C ASP A 180 -0.33 4.35 -16.84
N GLU A 181 -1.11 4.26 -15.77
CA GLU A 181 -2.54 4.67 -15.72
C GLU A 181 -2.73 6.19 -15.51
N GLY A 182 -1.66 6.97 -15.49
CA GLY A 182 -1.72 8.43 -15.37
C GLY A 182 -1.75 8.96 -13.93
N ILE A 183 -1.42 8.13 -12.94
CA ILE A 183 -1.41 8.48 -11.52
C ILE A 183 0.03 8.70 -11.06
N THR A 184 0.32 9.82 -10.41
CA THR A 184 1.64 10.04 -9.79
C THR A 184 1.84 9.04 -8.64
N VAL A 185 2.96 8.31 -8.61
CA VAL A 185 3.30 7.44 -7.48
C VAL A 185 4.54 7.95 -6.75
N ILE A 186 4.45 8.01 -5.42
CA ILE A 186 5.56 8.45 -4.58
C ILE A 186 5.91 7.30 -3.61
N ILE A 187 7.19 6.90 -3.58
CA ILE A 187 7.71 5.97 -2.58
C ILE A 187 8.58 6.76 -1.61
N ALA A 188 8.25 6.71 -0.32
CA ALA A 188 8.90 7.49 0.73
C ALA A 188 9.01 6.73 2.05
N ASN A 189 9.82 7.26 2.97
CA ASN A 189 10.06 6.66 4.28
C ASN A 189 8.96 7.03 5.29
N GLY A 190 8.09 6.08 5.58
CA GLY A 190 7.00 6.25 6.55
C GLY A 190 7.44 6.36 8.02
N LYS A 191 8.75 6.24 8.32
CA LYS A 191 9.29 6.44 9.69
C LYS A 191 9.65 7.89 9.98
N LYS A 192 9.65 8.75 8.96
CA LYS A 192 9.91 10.18 9.13
C LYS A 192 8.66 10.87 9.67
N ASP A 193 8.85 11.72 10.67
CA ASP A 193 7.78 12.55 11.19
C ASP A 193 7.26 13.50 10.11
N ASN A 194 5.97 13.76 10.10
CA ASN A 194 5.29 14.65 9.17
C ASN A 194 5.46 14.32 7.67
N ILE A 195 5.91 13.13 7.33
CA ILE A 195 6.26 12.74 5.95
C ILE A 195 5.17 13.07 4.93
N LEU A 196 3.90 12.82 5.23
CA LEU A 196 2.80 13.11 4.32
C LEU A 196 2.61 14.62 4.09
N VAL A 197 2.74 15.41 5.13
CA VAL A 197 2.67 16.88 5.05
C VAL A 197 3.82 17.41 4.20
N ASP A 198 5.03 16.93 4.47
CA ASP A 198 6.23 17.35 3.75
C ASP A 198 6.19 16.95 2.27
N LEU A 199 5.69 15.74 1.93
CA LEU A 199 5.57 15.29 0.55
C LEU A 199 4.56 16.11 -0.28
N LEU A 200 3.50 16.60 0.36
CA LEU A 200 2.42 17.34 -0.28
C LEU A 200 2.66 18.87 -0.26
N ALA A 201 3.70 19.34 0.42
CA ALA A 201 4.08 20.74 0.39
C ALA A 201 4.50 21.18 -1.00
N LYS A 202 4.09 22.39 -1.42
CA LYS A 202 4.31 22.94 -2.77
C LYS A 202 5.79 22.93 -3.21
N ASP A 203 6.71 23.21 -2.27
CA ASP A 203 8.16 23.30 -2.52
C ASP A 203 8.90 22.19 -1.76
N SER A 204 8.31 20.99 -1.70
CA SER A 204 8.87 19.85 -0.97
C SER A 204 10.26 19.47 -1.50
N ARG A 205 11.24 19.45 -0.57
CA ARG A 205 12.59 18.92 -0.81
C ARG A 205 12.79 17.53 -0.19
N THR A 206 11.71 16.93 0.29
CA THR A 206 11.72 15.62 0.96
C THR A 206 12.31 14.57 0.06
N VAL A 207 13.21 13.76 0.61
CA VAL A 207 13.83 12.66 -0.12
C VAL A 207 12.79 11.56 -0.34
N CYS A 208 12.47 11.29 -1.59
CA CYS A 208 11.53 10.26 -2.03
C CYS A 208 11.83 9.88 -3.48
N THR A 209 11.24 8.82 -3.97
CA THR A 209 11.20 8.50 -5.40
C THR A 209 9.80 8.79 -5.94
N ARG A 210 9.73 9.56 -7.00
CA ARG A 210 8.49 9.89 -7.72
C ARG A 210 8.48 9.21 -9.08
N PHE A 211 7.44 8.43 -9.35
CA PHE A 211 7.14 7.91 -10.69
C PHE A 211 6.29 8.94 -11.42
N ILE A 212 6.77 9.34 -12.59
CA ILE A 212 6.09 10.33 -13.44
C ILE A 212 4.92 9.65 -14.13
N PRO A 213 3.70 10.20 -14.02
CA PRO A 213 2.53 9.64 -14.68
C PRO A 213 2.66 9.69 -16.20
N SER A 214 2.18 8.66 -16.88
CA SER A 214 2.08 8.69 -18.34
C SER A 214 1.08 9.74 -18.78
N ASN A 215 1.36 10.41 -19.92
CA ASN A 215 0.43 11.37 -20.53
C ASN A 215 -0.79 10.69 -21.19
N LYS A 216 -0.99 9.39 -20.99
CA LYS A 216 -2.18 8.70 -21.51
C LYS A 216 -3.38 9.07 -20.63
N PRO A 217 -4.54 9.40 -21.23
CA PRO A 217 -5.74 9.59 -20.43
C PRO A 217 -6.01 8.31 -19.64
N VAL A 218 -6.35 8.47 -18.36
CA VAL A 218 -6.77 7.33 -17.50
C VAL A 218 -7.77 6.51 -18.30
N SER A 219 -7.44 5.25 -18.57
CA SER A 219 -8.35 4.39 -19.30
C SER A 219 -9.60 4.25 -18.46
N SER A 220 -10.67 4.96 -18.84
CA SER A 220 -11.98 4.71 -18.25
C SER A 220 -12.29 3.24 -18.55
N VAL A 221 -12.16 2.39 -17.55
CA VAL A 221 -12.54 0.98 -17.65
C VAL A 221 -14.01 0.95 -18.03
N LYS A 222 -14.22 0.68 -19.33
CA LYS A 222 -15.56 0.49 -19.89
C LYS A 222 -16.19 -0.77 -19.37
#